data_bc30278ddde48d98f91b81e0e01c6169
#
_entry.id   bc30278ddde48d98f91b81e0e01c6169
#
_cell.length_a   1.000
_cell.length_b   1.000
_cell.length_c   1.000
_cell.angle_alpha   90.00
_cell.angle_beta   90.00
_cell.angle_gamma   90.00
#
_symmetry.space_group_name_H-M   'P 1'
#
loop_
_entity.id
_entity.type
_entity.pdbx_description
1 polymer ?
#
loop_
_entity_poly.entity_id
_entity_poly.type
_entity_poly.pdbx_seq_one_letter_code
_entity_poly.pdbx_strand_id
1 'polypeptide(L)'
;GAYICGDETALIKSLEGERGQPWSKPPFPAIEGLYSKPTVVNNTETLANVPPILMNGADWYRTMGTEQSTGPKIMCLSGHIKNPGNYEIIMGDMTYRDLLFGEDYGGGILGDKELKAILPVGGSGPMITPEALDAPITYEGLKPFGSDMGSGSVVILDETVDVVWAARKMAKFFEHESCGKCTPCREGTFWMYHLLERIEAGNGSEEDVKTLVSVAEQIKGKTLCALGEFAVSPVVGTFKHFANEYQLKVTGK
;
A
#
# COMPACT_ATOMS: atom_id res chain seq x y z
N GLY A 1 9.36 14.63 -4.20
CA GLY A 1 9.46 13.59 -5.24
C GLY A 1 8.10 13.06 -5.61
N ALA A 2 7.97 12.48 -6.76
CA ALA A 2 6.74 11.84 -7.20
C ALA A 2 6.72 10.37 -6.74
N TYR A 3 5.55 9.88 -6.32
CA TYR A 3 5.37 8.48 -5.90
C TYR A 3 5.78 7.48 -7.00
N ILE A 4 5.46 7.80 -8.27
CA ILE A 4 5.87 6.96 -9.41
C ILE A 4 7.38 6.76 -9.52
N CYS A 5 8.20 7.69 -9.03
CA CYS A 5 9.65 7.55 -8.99
C CYS A 5 10.15 6.53 -7.95
N GLY A 6 9.25 5.84 -7.23
CA GLY A 6 9.54 4.59 -6.51
C GLY A 6 9.80 3.40 -7.45
N ASP A 7 9.31 3.44 -8.71
CA ASP A 7 9.77 2.53 -9.76
C ASP A 7 11.18 2.92 -10.21
N GLU A 8 12.11 1.95 -10.26
CA GLU A 8 13.51 2.22 -10.53
C GLU A 8 13.74 2.88 -11.89
N THR A 9 12.94 2.55 -12.89
CA THR A 9 13.08 3.11 -14.25
C THR A 9 12.54 4.53 -14.33
N ALA A 10 11.48 4.84 -13.60
CA ALA A 10 10.96 6.20 -13.47
C ALA A 10 11.93 7.10 -12.67
N LEU A 11 12.58 6.55 -11.63
CA LEU A 11 13.62 7.26 -10.87
C LEU A 11 14.79 7.64 -11.79
N ILE A 12 15.28 6.71 -12.60
CA ILE A 12 16.38 6.95 -13.54
C ILE A 12 16.01 8.08 -14.51
N LYS A 13 14.83 8.02 -15.13
CA LYS A 13 14.34 9.08 -16.02
C LYS A 13 14.27 10.44 -15.34
N SER A 14 13.79 10.48 -14.11
CA SER A 14 13.76 11.72 -13.31
C SER A 14 15.15 12.29 -13.04
N LEU A 15 16.14 11.43 -12.74
CA LEU A 15 17.55 11.84 -12.54
C LEU A 15 18.20 12.38 -13.83
N GLU A 16 17.80 11.87 -14.98
CA GLU A 16 18.22 12.33 -16.31
C GLU A 16 17.56 13.65 -16.73
N GLY A 17 16.64 14.20 -15.91
CA GLY A 17 15.92 15.43 -16.22
C GLY A 17 14.69 15.21 -17.13
N GLU A 18 14.33 13.97 -17.37
CA GLU A 18 13.13 13.60 -18.12
C GLU A 18 11.92 13.43 -17.20
N ARG A 19 10.74 13.27 -17.78
CA ARG A 19 9.54 12.94 -17.00
C ARG A 19 9.70 11.56 -16.35
N GLY A 20 9.44 11.47 -15.04
CA GLY A 20 9.47 10.23 -14.28
C GLY A 20 8.39 9.25 -14.73
N GLN A 21 8.69 8.51 -15.78
CA GLN A 21 7.81 7.49 -16.37
C GLN A 21 8.57 6.17 -16.53
N PRO A 22 8.03 5.04 -16.05
CA PRO A 22 8.64 3.73 -16.27
C PRO A 22 8.82 3.40 -17.75
N TRP A 23 9.86 2.62 -18.07
CA TRP A 23 9.99 2.02 -19.42
C TRP A 23 9.75 0.51 -19.38
N SER A 24 9.48 -0.06 -20.57
CA SER A 24 9.34 -1.51 -20.73
C SER A 24 10.71 -2.18 -20.68
N LYS A 25 10.84 -3.19 -19.83
CA LYS A 25 12.04 -4.03 -19.74
C LYS A 25 11.95 -5.17 -20.77
N PRO A 26 13.03 -5.56 -21.49
CA PRO A 26 14.37 -5.00 -21.49
C PRO A 26 14.48 -3.62 -22.18
N PRO A 27 15.53 -2.79 -21.90
CA PRO A 27 16.69 -3.13 -21.07
C PRO A 27 16.38 -3.05 -19.56
N PHE A 28 17.06 -3.90 -18.78
CA PHE A 28 17.05 -3.80 -17.32
C PHE A 28 18.09 -2.78 -16.86
N PRO A 29 17.86 -2.01 -15.77
CA PRO A 29 18.81 -1.02 -15.27
C PRO A 29 20.22 -1.56 -15.02
N ALA A 30 20.36 -2.81 -14.60
CA ALA A 30 21.66 -3.46 -14.40
C ALA A 30 22.50 -3.59 -15.70
N ILE A 31 21.85 -3.50 -16.86
CA ILE A 31 22.50 -3.54 -18.18
C ILE A 31 22.62 -2.11 -18.73
N GLU A 32 21.52 -1.38 -18.73
CA GLU A 32 21.42 -0.02 -19.26
C GLU A 32 20.48 0.80 -18.37
N GLY A 33 21.07 1.57 -17.45
CA GLY A 33 20.35 2.42 -16.49
C GLY A 33 20.71 3.90 -16.67
N LEU A 34 21.10 4.56 -15.60
CA LEU A 34 21.40 6.00 -15.56
C LEU A 34 22.50 6.38 -16.58
N TYR A 35 22.16 7.31 -17.48
CA TYR A 35 23.02 7.73 -18.60
C TYR A 35 23.54 6.54 -19.44
N SER A 36 22.66 5.55 -19.67
CA SER A 36 22.98 4.30 -20.39
C SER A 36 24.12 3.50 -19.75
N LYS A 37 24.36 3.65 -18.45
CA LYS A 37 25.37 2.88 -17.71
C LYS A 37 24.70 1.82 -16.83
N PRO A 38 25.36 0.68 -16.59
CA PRO A 38 24.88 -0.31 -15.62
C PRO A 38 24.59 0.34 -14.27
N THR A 39 23.37 0.20 -13.78
CA THR A 39 22.90 0.89 -12.57
C THR A 39 22.16 -0.08 -11.66
N VAL A 40 22.48 -0.06 -10.36
CA VAL A 40 21.78 -0.77 -9.31
C VAL A 40 20.91 0.23 -8.53
N VAL A 41 19.63 -0.08 -8.36
CA VAL A 41 18.70 0.69 -7.55
C VAL A 41 18.21 -0.18 -6.41
N ASN A 42 18.36 0.29 -5.19
CA ASN A 42 17.91 -0.40 -3.98
C ASN A 42 17.14 0.55 -3.07
N ASN A 43 16.21 -0.01 -2.29
CA ASN A 43 15.53 0.72 -1.23
C ASN A 43 16.54 1.13 -0.14
N THR A 44 16.32 2.29 0.49
CA THR A 44 17.18 2.83 1.56
C THR A 44 17.23 1.92 2.78
N GLU A 45 16.14 1.27 3.15
CA GLU A 45 16.11 0.29 4.24
C GLU A 45 16.98 -0.93 3.92
N THR A 46 16.94 -1.43 2.67
CA THR A 46 17.86 -2.48 2.21
C THR A 46 19.31 -2.06 2.35
N LEU A 47 19.66 -0.84 1.89
CA LEU A 47 21.04 -0.32 1.99
C LEU A 47 21.46 -0.10 3.45
N ALA A 48 20.55 0.30 4.34
CA ALA A 48 20.83 0.48 5.76
C ALA A 48 21.19 -0.84 6.47
N ASN A 49 20.73 -1.98 5.97
CA ASN A 49 21.07 -3.30 6.51
C ASN A 49 22.47 -3.79 6.06
N VAL A 50 23.03 -3.26 4.97
CA VAL A 50 24.32 -3.73 4.43
C VAL A 50 25.48 -3.54 5.41
N PRO A 51 25.72 -2.34 6.03
CA PRO A 51 26.82 -2.17 6.94
C PRO A 51 26.81 -3.13 8.14
N PRO A 52 25.71 -3.30 8.90
CA PRO A 52 25.69 -4.25 10.02
C PRO A 52 25.86 -5.70 9.57
N ILE A 53 25.38 -6.09 8.39
CA ILE A 53 25.62 -7.43 7.85
C ILE A 53 27.10 -7.65 7.56
N LEU A 54 27.79 -6.67 6.97
CA LEU A 54 29.23 -6.76 6.70
C LEU A 54 30.07 -6.80 7.97
N MET A 55 29.63 -6.10 9.03
CA MET A 55 30.34 -6.06 10.31
C MET A 55 30.15 -7.33 11.13
N ASN A 56 28.96 -7.91 11.15
CA ASN A 56 28.60 -9.02 12.04
C ASN A 56 28.46 -10.37 11.32
N GLY A 57 28.40 -10.37 9.99
CA GLY A 57 28.27 -11.56 9.16
C GLY A 57 26.82 -11.94 8.86
N ALA A 58 26.65 -12.74 7.80
CA ALA A 58 25.35 -13.17 7.34
C ALA A 58 24.64 -14.10 8.35
N ASP A 59 25.40 -14.92 9.07
CA ASP A 59 24.84 -15.85 10.07
C ASP A 59 24.22 -15.07 11.24
N TRP A 60 24.87 -13.98 11.68
CA TRP A 60 24.28 -13.07 12.65
C TRP A 60 22.94 -12.50 12.16
N TYR A 61 22.87 -12.02 10.91
CA TYR A 61 21.62 -11.47 10.37
C TYR A 61 20.51 -12.51 10.31
N ARG A 62 20.85 -13.78 10.01
CA ARG A 62 19.89 -14.89 9.96
C ARG A 62 19.35 -15.31 11.32
N THR A 63 19.96 -14.87 12.44
CA THR A 63 19.38 -15.10 13.77
C THR A 63 18.14 -14.26 14.06
N MET A 64 17.88 -13.23 13.24
CA MET A 64 16.74 -12.35 13.37
C MET A 64 15.68 -12.70 12.33
N GLY A 65 14.43 -12.82 12.74
CA GLY A 65 13.32 -13.10 11.86
C GLY A 65 13.09 -14.58 11.58
N THR A 66 12.32 -14.84 10.53
CA THR A 66 12.01 -16.20 10.07
C THR A 66 12.93 -16.62 8.92
N GLU A 67 12.86 -17.88 8.51
CA GLU A 67 13.62 -18.38 7.35
C GLU A 67 13.27 -17.61 6.06
N GLN A 68 11.99 -17.24 5.87
CA GLN A 68 11.50 -16.54 4.68
C GLN A 68 11.54 -15.01 4.82
N SER A 69 11.39 -14.50 6.04
CA SER A 69 11.39 -13.08 6.36
C SER A 69 12.48 -12.79 7.39
N THR A 70 13.72 -12.70 6.93
CA THR A 70 14.92 -12.52 7.77
C THR A 70 15.20 -11.05 8.03
N GLY A 71 15.55 -10.72 9.27
CA GLY A 71 16.05 -9.40 9.67
C GLY A 71 15.01 -8.51 10.34
N PRO A 72 15.42 -7.28 10.69
CA PRO A 72 14.54 -6.25 11.21
C PRO A 72 13.72 -5.57 10.12
N LYS A 73 12.63 -4.90 10.53
CA LYS A 73 11.77 -4.08 9.66
C LYS A 73 11.29 -2.87 10.42
N ILE A 74 11.25 -1.71 9.73
CA ILE A 74 10.60 -0.52 10.27
C ILE A 74 9.11 -0.57 9.91
N MET A 75 8.26 -0.58 10.94
CA MET A 75 6.82 -0.47 10.80
C MET A 75 6.39 0.95 11.12
N CYS A 76 5.69 1.60 10.18
CA CYS A 76 5.24 3.00 10.32
C CYS A 76 3.75 3.02 10.63
N LEU A 77 3.39 3.28 11.89
CA LEU A 77 2.01 3.37 12.34
C LEU A 77 1.44 4.77 12.17
N SER A 78 0.24 4.86 11.63
CA SER A 78 -0.51 6.11 11.47
C SER A 78 -2.03 5.88 11.49
N GLY A 79 -2.80 6.95 11.33
CA GLY A 79 -4.27 6.89 11.41
C GLY A 79 -4.77 6.94 12.85
N HIS A 80 -5.81 6.18 13.15
CA HIS A 80 -6.51 6.22 14.44
C HIS A 80 -5.86 5.32 15.50
N ILE A 81 -4.58 5.53 15.77
CA ILE A 81 -3.78 4.83 16.78
C ILE A 81 -3.31 5.81 17.85
N LYS A 82 -3.19 5.39 19.12
CA LYS A 82 -2.79 6.26 20.23
C LYS A 82 -1.37 6.78 20.07
N ASN A 83 -0.45 5.91 19.70
CA ASN A 83 0.97 6.23 19.53
C ASN A 83 1.38 6.04 18.05
N PRO A 84 1.15 7.03 17.17
CA PRO A 84 1.67 6.96 15.80
C PRO A 84 3.19 7.14 15.83
N GLY A 85 3.90 6.39 14.97
CA GLY A 85 5.38 6.45 14.93
C GLY A 85 5.99 5.38 14.07
N ASN A 86 7.33 5.36 14.10
CA ASN A 86 8.13 4.35 13.43
C ASN A 86 8.72 3.41 14.49
N TYR A 87 8.46 2.12 14.33
CA TYR A 87 8.86 1.07 15.25
C TYR A 87 9.74 0.05 14.54
N GLU A 88 10.95 -0.15 15.02
CA GLU A 88 11.80 -1.24 14.55
C GLU A 88 11.36 -2.53 15.23
N ILE A 89 11.12 -3.55 14.44
CA ILE A 89 10.72 -4.88 14.90
C ILE A 89 11.62 -5.95 14.26
N ILE A 90 11.67 -7.12 14.87
CA ILE A 90 12.19 -8.33 14.22
C ILE A 90 11.01 -9.04 13.55
N MET A 91 11.13 -9.33 12.25
CA MET A 91 10.05 -9.98 11.50
C MET A 91 9.73 -11.36 12.07
N GLY A 92 8.44 -11.60 12.33
CA GLY A 92 7.95 -12.87 12.90
C GLY A 92 7.93 -12.96 14.42
N ASP A 93 8.60 -12.05 15.14
CA ASP A 93 8.62 -12.05 16.62
C ASP A 93 7.31 -11.52 17.22
N MET A 94 6.49 -10.84 16.42
CA MET A 94 5.23 -10.27 16.87
C MET A 94 4.13 -10.34 15.80
N THR A 95 2.90 -10.17 16.26
CA THR A 95 1.70 -10.07 15.42
C THR A 95 1.29 -8.62 15.19
N TYR A 96 0.34 -8.39 14.26
CA TYR A 96 -0.28 -7.07 14.12
C TYR A 96 -1.02 -6.65 15.40
N ARG A 97 -1.55 -7.60 16.19
CA ARG A 97 -2.17 -7.31 17.49
C ARG A 97 -1.15 -6.73 18.46
N ASP A 98 0.01 -7.34 18.57
CA ASP A 98 1.08 -6.88 19.46
C ASP A 98 1.55 -5.48 19.06
N LEU A 99 1.73 -5.24 17.78
CA LEU A 99 2.13 -3.94 17.25
C LEU A 99 1.08 -2.84 17.51
N LEU A 100 -0.21 -3.14 17.33
CA LEU A 100 -1.26 -2.14 17.48
C LEU A 100 -1.62 -1.86 18.94
N PHE A 101 -1.66 -2.88 19.76
CA PHE A 101 -2.18 -2.78 21.12
C PHE A 101 -1.11 -2.84 22.22
N GLY A 102 0.12 -3.22 21.90
CA GLY A 102 1.24 -3.21 22.85
C GLY A 102 1.53 -1.82 23.38
N GLU A 103 1.78 -1.69 24.68
CA GLU A 103 2.02 -0.41 25.36
C GLU A 103 3.27 0.31 24.84
N ASP A 104 4.31 -0.46 24.47
CA ASP A 104 5.58 0.05 23.93
C ASP A 104 5.47 0.41 22.43
N TYR A 105 4.32 0.14 21.79
CA TYR A 105 4.06 0.34 20.37
C TYR A 105 2.83 1.23 20.16
N GLY A 106 1.87 0.78 19.39
CA GLY A 106 0.66 1.55 19.05
C GLY A 106 -0.22 1.97 20.24
N GLY A 107 -0.19 1.23 21.35
CA GLY A 107 -0.92 1.56 22.58
C GLY A 107 -2.45 1.46 22.48
N GLY A 108 -2.97 0.93 21.36
CA GLY A 108 -4.41 0.75 21.10
C GLY A 108 -5.03 1.86 20.26
N ILE A 109 -6.31 1.70 19.96
CA ILE A 109 -7.06 2.59 19.07
C ILE A 109 -7.33 3.93 19.75
N LEU A 110 -7.20 5.03 19.02
CA LEU A 110 -7.41 6.38 19.51
C LEU A 110 -8.84 6.57 20.06
N GLY A 111 -8.94 7.07 21.29
CA GLY A 111 -10.23 7.33 21.95
C GLY A 111 -10.98 6.06 22.37
N ASP A 112 -10.26 4.94 22.52
CA ASP A 112 -10.79 3.63 22.94
C ASP A 112 -11.94 3.11 22.06
N LYS A 113 -11.93 3.50 20.78
CA LYS A 113 -12.89 3.05 19.76
C LYS A 113 -12.55 1.65 19.25
N GLU A 114 -13.48 1.07 18.51
CA GLU A 114 -13.26 -0.22 17.88
C GLU A 114 -12.43 -0.10 16.60
N LEU A 115 -11.58 -1.10 16.35
CA LEU A 115 -10.83 -1.22 15.11
C LEU A 115 -11.77 -1.64 13.99
N LYS A 116 -11.86 -0.86 12.92
CA LYS A 116 -12.64 -1.19 11.73
C LYS A 116 -11.82 -1.92 10.69
N ALA A 117 -10.68 -1.37 10.33
CA ALA A 117 -9.81 -1.94 9.30
C ALA A 117 -8.37 -1.45 9.45
N ILE A 118 -7.47 -2.15 8.82
CA ILE A 118 -6.04 -1.84 8.72
C ILE A 118 -5.65 -1.78 7.25
N LEU A 119 -4.90 -0.77 6.87
CA LEU A 119 -4.22 -0.68 5.58
C LEU A 119 -2.74 -1.04 5.80
N PRO A 120 -2.34 -2.32 5.67
CA PRO A 120 -1.01 -2.77 6.07
C PRO A 120 0.10 -2.31 5.12
N VAL A 121 -0.29 -1.81 3.95
CA VAL A 121 0.61 -1.25 2.92
C VAL A 121 0.19 0.18 2.56
N GLY A 122 -0.44 0.90 3.49
CA GLY A 122 -1.10 2.16 3.17
C GLY A 122 -2.17 1.96 2.09
N GLY A 123 -2.26 2.89 1.14
CA GLY A 123 -3.22 2.79 0.03
C GLY A 123 -2.82 1.83 -1.09
N SER A 124 -1.63 1.23 -1.03
CA SER A 124 -1.05 0.46 -2.15
C SER A 124 -1.41 -1.02 -2.15
N GLY A 125 -2.02 -1.53 -1.07
CA GLY A 125 -2.41 -2.93 -0.96
C GLY A 125 -3.80 -3.13 -0.40
N PRO A 126 -4.32 -4.36 -0.48
CA PRO A 126 -5.63 -4.69 0.06
C PRO A 126 -5.69 -4.49 1.58
N MET A 127 -6.77 -3.85 2.05
CA MET A 127 -7.01 -3.73 3.48
C MET A 127 -7.36 -5.08 4.11
N ILE A 128 -7.12 -5.15 5.41
CA ILE A 128 -7.49 -6.29 6.26
C ILE A 128 -8.45 -5.84 7.36
N THR A 129 -9.21 -6.78 7.88
CA THR A 129 -10.13 -6.59 9.01
C THR A 129 -9.50 -7.11 10.31
N PRO A 130 -10.13 -6.89 11.48
CA PRO A 130 -9.63 -7.39 12.76
C PRO A 130 -9.36 -8.90 12.82
N GLU A 131 -9.93 -9.69 11.91
CA GLU A 131 -9.67 -11.13 11.77
C GLU A 131 -8.20 -11.48 11.50
N ALA A 132 -7.44 -10.54 10.92
CA ALA A 132 -6.03 -10.72 10.59
C ALA A 132 -5.08 -10.24 11.70
N LEU A 133 -5.58 -9.80 12.85
CA LEU A 133 -4.75 -9.23 13.92
C LEU A 133 -3.68 -10.21 14.45
N ASP A 134 -3.98 -11.50 14.47
CA ASP A 134 -3.06 -12.52 14.98
C ASP A 134 -2.09 -13.05 13.91
N ALA A 135 -2.10 -12.44 12.72
CA ALA A 135 -1.11 -12.73 11.69
C ALA A 135 0.28 -12.24 12.13
N PRO A 136 1.34 -13.04 11.94
CA PRO A 136 2.69 -12.60 12.21
C PRO A 136 3.10 -11.48 11.23
N ILE A 137 3.90 -10.54 11.70
CA ILE A 137 4.46 -9.49 10.85
C ILE A 137 5.64 -10.06 10.06
N THR A 138 5.32 -10.64 8.91
CA THR A 138 6.26 -11.18 7.93
C THR A 138 5.73 -10.90 6.52
N TYR A 139 6.57 -11.06 5.49
CA TYR A 139 6.13 -10.88 4.10
C TYR A 139 5.06 -11.88 3.66
N GLU A 140 5.03 -13.06 4.29
CA GLU A 140 4.04 -14.11 4.01
C GLU A 140 2.81 -14.07 4.94
N GLY A 141 2.88 -13.42 6.10
CA GLY A 141 1.88 -13.50 7.16
C GLY A 141 0.48 -13.06 6.77
N LEU A 142 0.36 -12.08 5.90
CA LEU A 142 -0.95 -11.59 5.43
C LEU A 142 -1.47 -12.24 4.16
N LYS A 143 -0.71 -13.13 3.51
CA LYS A 143 -1.17 -13.83 2.29
C LYS A 143 -2.47 -14.62 2.48
N PRO A 144 -2.70 -15.33 3.62
CA PRO A 144 -3.98 -16.01 3.85
C PRO A 144 -5.20 -15.08 3.86
N PHE A 145 -5.01 -13.80 4.17
CA PHE A 145 -6.05 -12.77 4.20
C PHE A 145 -6.17 -12.01 2.87
N GLY A 146 -5.36 -12.38 1.87
CA GLY A 146 -5.34 -11.75 0.55
C GLY A 146 -4.67 -10.37 0.54
N SER A 147 -3.74 -10.14 1.47
CA SER A 147 -2.94 -8.92 1.58
C SER A 147 -1.46 -9.26 1.76
N ASP A 148 -0.62 -8.26 1.96
CA ASP A 148 0.79 -8.42 2.31
C ASP A 148 1.27 -7.29 3.22
N MET A 149 2.52 -7.38 3.71
CA MET A 149 3.12 -6.37 4.58
C MET A 149 3.68 -5.18 3.79
N GLY A 150 4.08 -5.40 2.55
CA GLY A 150 4.68 -4.40 1.67
C GLY A 150 5.82 -3.61 2.31
N SER A 151 5.70 -2.29 2.33
CA SER A 151 6.72 -1.39 2.90
C SER A 151 6.68 -1.25 4.43
N GLY A 152 5.70 -1.83 5.11
CA GLY A 152 5.48 -1.65 6.54
C GLY A 152 4.74 -0.35 6.91
N SER A 153 4.12 0.31 5.95
CA SER A 153 3.26 1.49 6.21
C SER A 153 1.87 1.03 6.64
N VAL A 154 1.54 1.20 7.90
CA VAL A 154 0.29 0.72 8.49
C VAL A 154 -0.60 1.89 8.87
N VAL A 155 -1.79 1.97 8.26
CA VAL A 155 -2.79 2.99 8.58
C VAL A 155 -3.98 2.33 9.25
N ILE A 156 -4.36 2.85 10.42
CA ILE A 156 -5.42 2.31 11.26
C ILE A 156 -6.70 3.11 11.04
N LEU A 157 -7.79 2.41 10.78
CA LEU A 157 -9.12 2.96 10.63
C LEU A 157 -10.00 2.47 11.77
N ASP A 158 -10.54 3.39 12.58
CA ASP A 158 -11.53 3.06 13.62
C ASP A 158 -12.95 2.96 13.04
N GLU A 159 -13.90 2.57 13.88
CA GLU A 159 -15.32 2.39 13.55
C GLU A 159 -16.00 3.62 12.94
N THR A 160 -15.47 4.82 13.18
CA THR A 160 -16.08 6.08 12.71
C THR A 160 -15.70 6.43 11.28
N VAL A 161 -14.74 5.72 10.67
CA VAL A 161 -14.30 6.01 9.32
C VAL A 161 -15.35 5.57 8.30
N ASP A 162 -15.77 6.51 7.46
CA ASP A 162 -16.51 6.23 6.23
C ASP A 162 -15.54 5.61 5.20
N VAL A 163 -15.77 4.35 4.83
CA VAL A 163 -14.84 3.65 3.93
C VAL A 163 -14.92 4.16 2.50
N VAL A 164 -16.04 4.73 2.06
CA VAL A 164 -16.17 5.35 0.74
C VAL A 164 -15.32 6.61 0.67
N TRP A 165 -15.35 7.42 1.73
CA TRP A 165 -14.44 8.57 1.88
C TRP A 165 -12.97 8.14 1.87
N ALA A 166 -12.62 7.08 2.61
CA ALA A 166 -11.25 6.56 2.65
C ALA A 166 -10.80 6.08 1.25
N ALA A 167 -11.64 5.31 0.56
CA ALA A 167 -11.37 4.87 -0.81
C ALA A 167 -11.18 6.05 -1.77
N ARG A 168 -12.03 7.08 -1.68
CA ARG A 168 -11.90 8.30 -2.50
C ARG A 168 -10.61 9.04 -2.23
N LYS A 169 -10.19 9.17 -0.97
CA LYS A 169 -8.92 9.82 -0.62
C LYS A 169 -7.73 9.11 -1.25
N MET A 170 -7.70 7.77 -1.19
CA MET A 170 -6.65 6.97 -1.79
C MET A 170 -6.72 7.01 -3.33
N ALA A 171 -7.91 6.93 -3.92
CA ALA A 171 -8.09 7.03 -5.37
C ALA A 171 -7.62 8.39 -5.91
N LYS A 172 -7.89 9.49 -5.19
CA LYS A 172 -7.37 10.83 -5.52
C LYS A 172 -5.85 10.87 -5.52
N PHE A 173 -5.22 10.23 -4.54
CA PHE A 173 -3.77 10.11 -4.50
C PHE A 173 -3.23 9.42 -5.75
N PHE A 174 -3.77 8.27 -6.12
CA PHE A 174 -3.31 7.52 -7.30
C PHE A 174 -3.62 8.21 -8.62
N GLU A 175 -4.74 8.91 -8.71
CA GLU A 175 -5.06 9.77 -9.87
C GLU A 175 -3.99 10.84 -10.05
N HIS A 176 -3.61 11.54 -8.97
CA HIS A 176 -2.58 12.57 -8.99
C HIS A 176 -1.18 11.99 -9.31
N GLU A 177 -0.84 10.82 -8.77
CA GLU A 177 0.48 10.19 -8.90
C GLU A 177 0.65 9.35 -10.19
N SER A 178 -0.42 9.13 -10.95
CA SER A 178 -0.33 8.47 -12.25
C SER A 178 0.57 9.27 -13.20
N CYS A 179 1.59 8.60 -13.76
CA CYS A 179 2.45 9.24 -14.75
C CYS A 179 1.77 9.49 -16.10
N GLY A 180 0.56 8.93 -16.30
CA GLY A 180 -0.25 9.11 -17.51
C GLY A 180 0.20 8.28 -18.73
N LYS A 181 1.19 7.39 -18.59
CA LYS A 181 1.71 6.61 -19.72
C LYS A 181 0.73 5.54 -20.22
N CYS A 182 0.14 4.76 -19.29
CA CYS A 182 -0.77 3.67 -19.63
C CYS A 182 -2.21 4.15 -19.62
N THR A 183 -2.93 3.98 -20.73
CA THR A 183 -4.34 4.38 -20.81
C THR A 183 -5.21 3.81 -19.70
N PRO A 184 -5.14 2.50 -19.34
CA PRO A 184 -5.96 1.97 -18.24
C PRO A 184 -5.70 2.65 -16.91
N CYS A 185 -4.44 2.97 -16.58
CA CYS A 185 -4.09 3.68 -15.36
C CYS A 185 -4.56 5.14 -15.41
N ARG A 186 -4.18 5.89 -16.45
CA ARG A 186 -4.49 7.32 -16.59
C ARG A 186 -6.00 7.59 -16.54
N GLU A 187 -6.77 6.91 -17.38
CA GLU A 187 -8.22 7.12 -17.46
C GLU A 187 -8.95 6.43 -16.31
N GLY A 188 -8.54 5.21 -15.95
CA GLY A 188 -9.21 4.45 -14.92
C GLY A 188 -9.06 5.05 -13.52
N THR A 189 -7.90 5.60 -13.15
CA THR A 189 -7.74 6.28 -11.85
C THR A 189 -8.58 7.54 -11.77
N PHE A 190 -8.67 8.31 -12.86
CA PHE A 190 -9.55 9.46 -12.99
C PHE A 190 -11.03 9.04 -12.83
N TRP A 191 -11.48 8.01 -13.51
CA TRP A 191 -12.86 7.55 -13.42
C TRP A 191 -13.20 7.00 -12.03
N MET A 192 -12.31 6.21 -11.43
CA MET A 192 -12.52 5.71 -10.07
C MET A 192 -12.67 6.84 -9.06
N TYR A 193 -11.80 7.86 -9.12
CA TYR A 193 -11.88 9.01 -8.24
C TYR A 193 -13.22 9.75 -8.38
N HIS A 194 -13.66 10.07 -9.59
CA HIS A 194 -14.91 10.80 -9.81
C HIS A 194 -16.17 9.99 -9.51
N LEU A 195 -16.16 8.68 -9.75
CA LEU A 195 -17.24 7.79 -9.31
C LEU A 195 -17.35 7.77 -7.78
N LEU A 196 -16.24 7.62 -7.08
CA LEU A 196 -16.20 7.65 -5.60
C LEU A 196 -16.64 9.01 -5.05
N GLU A 197 -16.23 10.12 -5.66
CA GLU A 197 -16.66 11.47 -5.28
C GLU A 197 -18.18 11.62 -5.39
N ARG A 198 -18.77 11.13 -6.47
CA ARG A 198 -20.23 11.17 -6.69
C ARG A 198 -20.97 10.26 -5.70
N ILE A 199 -20.47 9.05 -5.45
CA ILE A 199 -21.06 8.09 -4.49
C ILE A 199 -20.99 8.67 -3.08
N GLU A 200 -19.84 9.16 -2.63
CA GLU A 200 -19.66 9.77 -1.30
C GLU A 200 -20.59 10.96 -1.07
N ALA A 201 -20.78 11.79 -2.08
CA ALA A 201 -21.68 12.96 -2.01
C ALA A 201 -23.18 12.58 -1.98
N GLY A 202 -23.54 11.31 -2.05
CA GLY A 202 -24.93 10.85 -2.12
C GLY A 202 -25.63 11.07 -3.46
N ASN A 203 -24.87 11.42 -4.50
CA ASN A 203 -25.34 11.64 -5.86
C ASN A 203 -25.08 10.44 -6.78
N GLY A 204 -24.58 9.35 -6.23
CA GLY A 204 -24.31 8.10 -6.94
C GLY A 204 -25.54 7.22 -7.11
N SER A 205 -25.42 6.25 -7.99
CA SER A 205 -26.41 5.21 -8.26
C SER A 205 -25.81 3.82 -8.06
N GLU A 206 -26.65 2.78 -8.01
CA GLU A 206 -26.16 1.39 -8.02
C GLU A 206 -25.32 1.06 -9.25
N GLU A 207 -25.64 1.68 -10.40
CA GLU A 207 -24.87 1.52 -11.62
C GLU A 207 -23.47 2.17 -11.50
N ASP A 208 -23.33 3.27 -10.77
CA ASP A 208 -22.03 3.87 -10.48
C ASP A 208 -21.16 2.95 -9.64
N VAL A 209 -21.73 2.24 -8.67
CA VAL A 209 -20.99 1.26 -7.85
C VAL A 209 -20.52 0.08 -8.72
N LYS A 210 -21.37 -0.45 -9.59
CA LYS A 210 -21.01 -1.52 -10.53
C LYS A 210 -19.92 -1.06 -11.50
N THR A 211 -20.06 0.15 -12.03
CA THR A 211 -19.08 0.76 -12.94
C THR A 211 -17.73 0.95 -12.23
N LEU A 212 -17.72 1.42 -10.99
CA LEU A 212 -16.50 1.58 -10.19
C LEU A 212 -15.71 0.27 -10.06
N VAL A 213 -16.39 -0.81 -9.69
CA VAL A 213 -15.78 -2.14 -9.57
C VAL A 213 -15.27 -2.62 -10.94
N SER A 214 -16.07 -2.48 -11.98
CA SER A 214 -15.69 -2.85 -13.35
C SER A 214 -14.45 -2.08 -13.84
N VAL A 215 -14.36 -0.78 -13.59
CA VAL A 215 -13.19 0.04 -13.94
C VAL A 215 -11.95 -0.48 -13.21
N ALA A 216 -12.03 -0.76 -11.92
CA ALA A 216 -10.92 -1.32 -11.16
C ALA A 216 -10.42 -2.65 -11.76
N GLU A 217 -11.32 -3.56 -12.13
CA GLU A 217 -10.99 -4.82 -12.79
C GLU A 217 -10.36 -4.63 -14.18
N GLN A 218 -10.74 -3.57 -14.92
CA GLN A 218 -10.15 -3.27 -16.22
C GLN A 218 -8.75 -2.64 -16.13
N ILE A 219 -8.34 -2.09 -14.99
CA ILE A 219 -6.97 -1.62 -14.77
C ILE A 219 -6.05 -2.79 -14.41
N LYS A 220 -6.52 -3.70 -13.57
CA LYS A 220 -5.75 -4.83 -13.02
C LYS A 220 -5.11 -5.66 -14.12
N GLY A 221 -3.80 -5.86 -14.01
CA GLY A 221 -2.99 -6.65 -14.96
C GLY A 221 -2.79 -6.00 -16.34
N LYS A 222 -3.20 -4.75 -16.55
CA LYS A 222 -3.15 -4.09 -17.87
C LYS A 222 -2.29 -2.82 -17.88
N THR A 223 -1.43 -2.66 -16.90
CA THR A 223 -0.53 -1.51 -16.79
C THR A 223 0.93 -1.93 -16.81
N LEU A 224 1.81 -1.03 -17.23
CA LEU A 224 3.24 -1.31 -17.36
C LEU A 224 3.94 -1.50 -16.01
N CYS A 225 3.51 -0.78 -14.98
CA CYS A 225 4.10 -0.79 -13.65
C CYS A 225 3.05 -1.09 -12.57
N ALA A 226 3.53 -1.38 -11.36
CA ALA A 226 2.69 -1.76 -10.23
C ALA A 226 1.71 -0.67 -9.75
N LEU A 227 1.89 0.61 -10.16
CA LEU A 227 1.00 1.69 -9.74
C LEU A 227 -0.46 1.41 -10.11
N GLY A 228 -0.72 0.78 -11.26
CA GLY A 228 -2.09 0.41 -11.63
C GLY A 228 -2.70 -0.62 -10.68
N GLU A 229 -1.93 -1.61 -10.26
CA GLU A 229 -2.35 -2.60 -9.25
C GLU A 229 -2.61 -1.93 -7.90
N PHE A 230 -1.72 -1.02 -7.49
CA PHE A 230 -1.89 -0.28 -6.24
C PHE A 230 -3.14 0.61 -6.27
N ALA A 231 -3.39 1.27 -7.39
CA ALA A 231 -4.52 2.18 -7.55
C ALA A 231 -5.90 1.52 -7.43
N VAL A 232 -6.01 0.23 -7.75
CA VAL A 232 -7.28 -0.50 -7.63
C VAL A 232 -7.52 -1.05 -6.22
N SER A 233 -6.48 -1.22 -5.43
CA SER A 233 -6.56 -1.79 -4.09
C SER A 233 -7.55 -1.09 -3.15
N PRO A 234 -7.63 0.26 -3.12
CA PRO A 234 -8.63 0.96 -2.31
C PRO A 234 -10.07 0.59 -2.65
N VAL A 235 -10.38 0.46 -3.94
CA VAL A 235 -11.74 0.10 -4.40
C VAL A 235 -12.03 -1.35 -4.10
N VAL A 236 -11.15 -2.26 -4.53
CA VAL A 236 -11.35 -3.71 -4.37
C VAL A 236 -11.40 -4.09 -2.89
N GLY A 237 -10.48 -3.55 -2.08
CA GLY A 237 -10.40 -3.87 -0.65
C GLY A 237 -11.60 -3.35 0.14
N THR A 238 -12.00 -2.09 -0.05
CA THR A 238 -13.15 -1.52 0.64
C THR A 238 -14.45 -2.19 0.21
N PHE A 239 -14.62 -2.45 -1.07
CA PHE A 239 -15.83 -3.11 -1.56
C PHE A 239 -15.93 -4.56 -1.08
N LYS A 240 -14.83 -5.30 -1.01
CA LYS A 240 -14.80 -6.68 -0.51
C LYS A 240 -15.33 -6.79 0.93
N HIS A 241 -14.96 -5.87 1.81
CA HIS A 241 -15.26 -5.95 3.23
C HIS A 241 -16.45 -5.08 3.66
N PHE A 242 -16.77 -4.02 2.91
CA PHE A 242 -17.72 -2.98 3.31
C PHE A 242 -18.67 -2.58 2.16
N ALA A 243 -19.07 -3.53 1.30
CA ALA A 243 -20.00 -3.27 0.20
C ALA A 243 -21.32 -2.63 0.65
N ASN A 244 -21.78 -2.94 1.87
CA ASN A 244 -22.98 -2.35 2.47
C ASN A 244 -22.86 -0.82 2.65
N GLU A 245 -21.68 -0.28 2.96
CA GLU A 245 -21.51 1.16 3.10
C GLU A 245 -21.66 1.89 1.76
N TYR A 246 -21.25 1.26 0.66
CA TYR A 246 -21.52 1.78 -0.68
C TYR A 246 -23.01 1.78 -1.01
N GLN A 247 -23.72 0.70 -0.65
CA GLN A 247 -25.16 0.61 -0.86
C GLN A 247 -25.92 1.69 -0.07
N LEU A 248 -25.56 1.91 1.18
CA LEU A 248 -26.16 2.98 2.03
C LEU A 248 -25.99 4.36 1.39
N LYS A 249 -24.86 4.65 0.74
CA LYS A 249 -24.61 5.93 0.06
C LYS A 249 -25.51 6.15 -1.15
N VAL A 250 -25.87 5.10 -1.89
CA VAL A 250 -26.64 5.23 -3.14
C VAL A 250 -28.14 5.00 -2.94
N THR A 251 -28.54 4.29 -1.88
CA THR A 251 -29.95 4.03 -1.60
C THR A 251 -30.55 4.99 -0.57
N GLY A 252 -29.72 5.66 0.23
CA GLY A 252 -30.16 6.56 1.31
C GLY A 252 -30.88 5.85 2.47
N LYS A 253 -30.71 4.52 2.60
CA LYS A 253 -31.38 3.70 3.63
C LYS A 253 -30.37 2.92 4.43
#